data_53f2500fc35554a79cb623c4662a35b9
#
_entry.id   53f2500fc35554a79cb623c4662a35b9
#
_cell.length_a   1.000
_cell.length_b   1.000
_cell.length_c   1.000
_cell.angle_alpha   90.00
_cell.angle_beta   90.00
_cell.angle_gamma   90.00
#
_symmetry.space_group_name_H-M   'P 1'
#
loop_
_entity.id
_entity.type
_entity.pdbx_description
1 polymer ?
#
loop_
_entity_poly.entity_id
_entity_poly.type
_entity_poly.pdbx_seq_one_letter_code
_entity_poly.pdbx_strand_id
1 'polypeptide(L)'
;MIKKILKNIFSKKIDLDQIKLENDLDSLFIRFGSDKGSLDGKKTFSYFSRLKKDNSNFVFKNYKNWVNRENLLDYEYQLGLKFAPIYEKFFHNIKNEKIKLLEIGVANGHSLASFYKYFNKSEIFGIDKKDSSKLFYKGKRLKYFNIDILNKKKIINFTKEHASFNIIIDDSLHNEIGILTNFVNFYESLSSGGYYIIEDFKYNDLYKELEMKFNKENNSSYLGLSSFTIGNFFSMLNDKNREVYSLIDQKPFFESSILSKSFLDQVFDTLEFSKPYFSDHPWSSMIVIKKK
;
A
#
# COMPACT_ATOMS: atom_id res chain seq x y z
N MET A 1 -33.63 18.40 8.18
CA MET A 1 -33.91 17.10 8.79
C MET A 1 -33.53 15.92 7.88
N ILE A 2 -33.96 15.84 6.64
CA ILE A 2 -33.66 14.76 5.68
C ILE A 2 -32.15 14.57 5.44
N LYS A 3 -31.34 15.65 5.28
CA LYS A 3 -29.88 15.55 5.15
C LYS A 3 -29.17 14.92 6.36
N LYS A 4 -29.72 15.10 7.58
CA LYS A 4 -29.17 14.51 8.81
C LYS A 4 -29.54 13.03 8.93
N ILE A 5 -30.73 12.64 8.46
CA ILE A 5 -31.21 11.25 8.40
C ILE A 5 -30.40 10.48 7.33
N LEU A 6 -30.19 11.05 6.15
CA LEU A 6 -29.36 10.46 5.10
C LEU A 6 -27.90 10.30 5.54
N LYS A 7 -27.33 11.28 6.28
CA LYS A 7 -25.98 11.18 6.84
C LYS A 7 -25.85 10.04 7.84
N ASN A 8 -26.89 9.76 8.63
CA ASN A 8 -26.90 8.64 9.59
C ASN A 8 -27.08 7.27 8.93
N ILE A 9 -27.79 7.19 7.80
CA ILE A 9 -27.94 5.94 7.03
C ILE A 9 -26.64 5.56 6.30
N PHE A 10 -25.83 6.55 5.89
CA PHE A 10 -24.54 6.35 5.22
C PHE A 10 -23.36 6.19 6.18
N SER A 11 -23.57 6.28 7.50
CA SER A 11 -22.48 6.26 8.50
C SER A 11 -22.30 4.92 9.23
N LYS A 12 -23.08 3.88 8.92
CA LYS A 12 -22.93 2.60 9.63
C LYS A 12 -21.80 1.79 9.02
N LYS A 13 -20.64 1.83 9.68
CA LYS A 13 -19.49 0.99 9.29
C LYS A 13 -19.83 -0.50 9.45
N ILE A 14 -19.30 -1.29 8.52
CA ILE A 14 -19.39 -2.76 8.56
C ILE A 14 -18.51 -3.24 9.72
N ASP A 15 -19.11 -4.02 10.62
CA ASP A 15 -18.40 -4.60 11.75
C ASP A 15 -17.74 -5.91 11.34
N LEU A 16 -16.41 -5.87 11.21
CA LEU A 16 -15.62 -7.03 10.81
C LEU A 16 -15.67 -8.17 11.82
N ASP A 17 -15.89 -7.89 13.11
CA ASP A 17 -15.98 -8.94 14.13
C ASP A 17 -17.21 -9.83 13.95
N GLN A 18 -18.27 -9.33 13.30
CA GLN A 18 -19.50 -10.08 13.03
C GLN A 18 -19.44 -10.93 11.76
N ILE A 19 -18.40 -10.77 10.94
CA ILE A 19 -18.24 -11.52 9.70
C ILE A 19 -17.46 -12.80 10.00
N LYS A 20 -18.09 -13.97 9.78
CA LYS A 20 -17.41 -15.25 9.86
C LYS A 20 -16.86 -15.62 8.49
N LEU A 21 -15.54 -15.64 8.34
CA LEU A 21 -14.85 -16.00 7.12
C LEU A 21 -13.48 -16.58 7.45
N GLU A 22 -13.20 -17.72 6.84
CA GLU A 22 -11.87 -18.27 6.66
C GLU A 22 -11.64 -18.41 5.16
N ASN A 23 -10.84 -17.53 4.56
CA ASN A 23 -10.56 -17.56 3.15
C ASN A 23 -9.06 -17.24 2.93
N ASP A 24 -8.56 -17.59 1.76
CA ASP A 24 -7.28 -17.12 1.28
C ASP A 24 -7.31 -15.59 1.05
N LEU A 25 -6.16 -15.00 0.91
CA LEU A 25 -6.03 -13.55 0.82
C LEU A 25 -6.66 -12.98 -0.46
N ASP A 26 -6.58 -13.72 -1.58
CA ASP A 26 -7.18 -13.31 -2.84
C ASP A 26 -8.71 -13.20 -2.73
N SER A 27 -9.35 -14.24 -2.21
CA SER A 27 -10.79 -14.25 -1.94
C SER A 27 -11.22 -13.12 -1.01
N LEU A 28 -10.40 -12.78 -0.02
CA LEU A 28 -10.67 -11.68 0.90
C LEU A 28 -10.57 -10.31 0.21
N PHE A 29 -9.54 -10.08 -0.60
CA PHE A 29 -9.41 -8.85 -1.38
C PHE A 29 -10.62 -8.63 -2.28
N ILE A 30 -11.02 -9.66 -3.01
CA ILE A 30 -12.19 -9.62 -3.89
C ILE A 30 -13.46 -9.33 -3.07
N ARG A 31 -13.65 -10.02 -1.96
CA ARG A 31 -14.84 -9.90 -1.13
C ARG A 31 -15.00 -8.51 -0.52
N PHE A 32 -13.91 -7.92 -0.06
CA PHE A 32 -13.92 -6.57 0.52
C PHE A 32 -13.78 -5.46 -0.52
N GLY A 33 -13.60 -5.79 -1.80
CA GLY A 33 -13.55 -4.81 -2.88
C GLY A 33 -12.19 -4.10 -3.01
N SER A 34 -11.11 -4.74 -2.57
CA SER A 34 -9.76 -4.28 -2.83
C SER A 34 -9.35 -4.65 -4.25
N ASP A 35 -8.62 -3.77 -4.91
CA ASP A 35 -8.02 -3.97 -6.23
C ASP A 35 -6.80 -4.93 -6.21
N LYS A 36 -6.34 -5.31 -5.03
CA LYS A 36 -5.19 -6.21 -4.82
C LYS A 36 -5.47 -7.68 -5.16
N GLY A 37 -6.73 -8.03 -5.42
CA GLY A 37 -7.16 -9.38 -5.81
C GLY A 37 -6.92 -9.70 -7.28
N SER A 38 -7.24 -10.94 -7.67
CA SER A 38 -7.00 -11.49 -9.03
C SER A 38 -8.19 -11.42 -9.97
N LEU A 39 -9.39 -11.11 -9.49
CA LEU A 39 -10.61 -11.20 -10.31
C LEU A 39 -10.74 -10.09 -11.34
N ASP A 40 -11.15 -10.51 -12.55
CA ASP A 40 -11.69 -9.59 -13.54
C ASP A 40 -13.03 -8.97 -13.10
N GLY A 41 -13.40 -7.83 -13.69
CA GLY A 41 -14.59 -7.08 -13.29
C GLY A 41 -15.90 -7.88 -13.42
N LYS A 42 -15.98 -8.86 -14.34
CA LYS A 42 -17.16 -9.73 -14.51
C LYS A 42 -17.31 -10.69 -13.34
N LYS A 43 -16.21 -11.31 -12.89
CA LYS A 43 -16.22 -12.21 -11.73
C LYS A 43 -16.44 -11.42 -10.45
N THR A 44 -15.84 -10.25 -10.30
CA THR A 44 -16.07 -9.33 -9.19
C THR A 44 -17.55 -8.94 -9.11
N PHE A 45 -18.17 -8.57 -10.20
CA PHE A 45 -19.60 -8.26 -10.25
C PHE A 45 -20.49 -9.45 -9.87
N SER A 46 -20.19 -10.64 -10.40
CA SER A 46 -20.89 -11.88 -10.04
C SER A 46 -20.75 -12.21 -8.56
N TYR A 47 -19.57 -11.99 -7.99
CA TYR A 47 -19.31 -12.23 -6.59
C TYR A 47 -20.09 -11.27 -5.69
N PHE A 48 -20.05 -9.98 -5.95
CA PHE A 48 -20.83 -8.96 -5.21
C PHE A 48 -22.34 -9.15 -5.39
N SER A 49 -22.81 -9.68 -6.51
CA SER A 49 -24.22 -10.02 -6.69
C SER A 49 -24.68 -11.18 -5.79
N ARG A 50 -23.77 -12.11 -5.46
CA ARG A 50 -24.05 -13.16 -4.46
C ARG A 50 -24.06 -12.62 -3.03
N LEU A 51 -23.16 -11.69 -2.70
CA LEU A 51 -23.15 -11.02 -1.40
C LEU A 51 -24.44 -10.21 -1.13
N LYS A 52 -25.12 -9.79 -2.19
CA LYS A 52 -26.43 -9.13 -2.08
C LYS A 52 -27.49 -10.01 -1.42
N LYS A 53 -27.40 -11.34 -1.56
CA LYS A 53 -28.29 -12.28 -0.89
C LYS A 53 -28.03 -12.43 0.60
N ASP A 54 -26.80 -12.09 1.05
CA ASP A 54 -26.33 -12.27 2.43
C ASP A 54 -26.38 -10.97 3.27
N ASN A 55 -27.25 -10.00 2.94
CA ASN A 55 -27.39 -8.72 3.64
C ASN A 55 -26.15 -7.80 3.66
N SER A 56 -25.14 -8.02 2.82
CA SER A 56 -23.99 -7.12 2.69
C SER A 56 -24.19 -6.03 1.62
N ASN A 57 -25.42 -5.53 1.50
CA ASN A 57 -25.84 -4.49 0.52
C ASN A 57 -24.98 -3.22 0.54
N PHE A 58 -24.29 -2.95 1.66
CA PHE A 58 -23.49 -1.73 1.81
C PHE A 58 -22.19 -1.78 0.99
N VAL A 59 -21.44 -2.88 1.03
CA VAL A 59 -20.18 -3.02 0.26
C VAL A 59 -20.46 -3.00 -1.23
N PHE A 60 -21.47 -3.76 -1.67
CA PHE A 60 -21.88 -3.80 -3.08
C PHE A 60 -22.31 -2.44 -3.62
N LYS A 61 -23.14 -1.70 -2.87
CA LYS A 61 -23.64 -0.39 -3.29
C LYS A 61 -22.52 0.64 -3.39
N ASN A 62 -21.57 0.62 -2.46
CA ASN A 62 -20.44 1.54 -2.48
C ASN A 62 -19.42 1.17 -3.57
N TYR A 63 -19.18 -0.12 -3.80
CA TYR A 63 -18.37 -0.59 -4.92
C TYR A 63 -18.98 -0.19 -6.27
N LYS A 64 -20.28 -0.41 -6.48
CA LYS A 64 -20.97 0.02 -7.69
C LYS A 64 -20.89 1.53 -7.91
N ASN A 65 -21.01 2.33 -6.85
CA ASN A 65 -20.85 3.78 -6.93
C ASN A 65 -19.42 4.19 -7.25
N TRP A 66 -18.42 3.47 -6.75
CA TRP A 66 -17.02 3.69 -7.05
C TRP A 66 -16.71 3.36 -8.51
N VAL A 67 -17.10 2.17 -8.97
CA VAL A 67 -16.96 1.73 -10.38
C VAL A 67 -17.66 2.67 -11.36
N ASN A 68 -18.87 3.13 -11.05
CA ASN A 68 -19.61 4.04 -11.93
C ASN A 68 -19.04 5.47 -11.97
N ARG A 69 -18.31 5.90 -10.94
CA ARG A 69 -17.72 7.24 -10.91
C ARG A 69 -16.50 7.40 -11.80
N GLU A 70 -15.76 6.33 -11.99
CA GLU A 70 -14.46 6.38 -12.67
C GLU A 70 -14.57 6.08 -14.18
N ASN A 71 -15.81 5.96 -14.75
CA ASN A 71 -16.01 5.54 -16.16
C ASN A 71 -15.18 4.29 -16.51
N LEU A 72 -15.13 3.32 -15.61
CA LEU A 72 -14.33 2.10 -15.74
C LEU A 72 -14.90 1.17 -16.81
N LEU A 73 -15.04 1.68 -18.02
CA LEU A 73 -15.35 0.89 -19.22
C LEU A 73 -14.09 0.30 -19.84
N ASP A 74 -12.90 0.73 -19.40
CA ASP A 74 -11.65 0.21 -19.92
C ASP A 74 -11.38 -1.19 -19.33
N TYR A 75 -11.15 -2.12 -20.22
CA TYR A 75 -10.90 -3.54 -19.95
C TYR A 75 -9.77 -3.76 -18.93
N GLU A 76 -8.79 -2.87 -18.86
CA GLU A 76 -7.64 -2.92 -17.94
C GLU A 76 -8.04 -2.80 -16.46
N TYR A 77 -9.08 -2.05 -16.14
CA TYR A 77 -9.58 -1.90 -14.77
C TYR A 77 -10.50 -3.05 -14.30
N GLN A 78 -10.77 -4.03 -15.18
CA GLN A 78 -11.54 -5.22 -14.82
C GLN A 78 -10.68 -6.31 -14.20
N LEU A 79 -9.36 -6.20 -14.27
CA LEU A 79 -8.41 -7.10 -13.66
C LEU A 79 -7.89 -6.47 -12.38
N GLY A 80 -7.96 -7.22 -11.28
CA GLY A 80 -7.26 -6.82 -10.06
C GLY A 80 -5.74 -6.89 -10.25
N LEU A 81 -5.00 -6.19 -9.39
CA LEU A 81 -3.54 -6.09 -9.46
C LEU A 81 -2.81 -7.41 -9.21
N LYS A 82 -3.53 -8.45 -8.76
CA LYS A 82 -3.00 -9.80 -8.51
C LYS A 82 -1.85 -9.82 -7.49
N PHE A 83 -1.93 -9.00 -6.47
CA PHE A 83 -0.92 -8.96 -5.40
C PHE A 83 -1.00 -10.14 -4.43
N ALA A 84 -2.17 -10.79 -4.32
CA ALA A 84 -2.39 -11.86 -3.36
C ALA A 84 -1.36 -12.99 -3.41
N PRO A 85 -0.94 -13.53 -4.58
CA PRO A 85 0.09 -14.57 -4.63
C PRO A 85 1.46 -14.09 -4.12
N ILE A 86 1.78 -12.80 -4.32
CA ILE A 86 3.04 -12.22 -3.81
C ILE A 86 2.96 -12.13 -2.28
N TYR A 87 1.85 -11.62 -1.74
CA TYR A 87 1.64 -11.54 -0.30
C TYR A 87 1.64 -12.92 0.37
N GLU A 88 0.95 -13.91 -0.20
CA GLU A 88 0.88 -15.28 0.34
C GLU A 88 2.27 -15.91 0.48
N LYS A 89 3.18 -15.63 -0.44
CA LYS A 89 4.58 -16.12 -0.36
C LYS A 89 5.27 -15.71 0.94
N PHE A 90 4.95 -14.53 1.49
CA PHE A 90 5.58 -13.99 2.69
C PHE A 90 4.70 -14.15 3.94
N PHE A 91 3.39 -14.16 3.77
CA PHE A 91 2.44 -14.08 4.89
C PHE A 91 1.89 -15.42 5.33
N HIS A 92 1.94 -16.46 4.47
CA HIS A 92 1.34 -17.75 4.75
C HIS A 92 1.81 -18.35 6.10
N ASN A 93 3.12 -18.33 6.34
CA ASN A 93 3.71 -18.92 7.54
C ASN A 93 3.41 -18.13 8.82
N ILE A 94 3.11 -16.84 8.73
CA ILE A 94 2.83 -15.97 9.88
C ILE A 94 1.34 -15.64 10.03
N LYS A 95 0.48 -16.20 9.18
CA LYS A 95 -0.96 -15.94 9.14
C LYS A 95 -1.65 -16.11 10.50
N ASN A 96 -1.22 -17.11 11.26
CA ASN A 96 -1.82 -17.47 12.55
C ASN A 96 -1.07 -16.89 13.75
N GLU A 97 -0.04 -16.10 13.51
CA GLU A 97 0.73 -15.44 14.56
C GLU A 97 0.05 -14.15 15.03
N LYS A 98 0.44 -13.71 16.22
CA LYS A 98 0.02 -12.43 16.76
C LYS A 98 1.01 -11.35 16.31
N ILE A 99 0.71 -10.68 15.22
CA ILE A 99 1.55 -9.65 14.62
C ILE A 99 0.88 -8.27 14.67
N LYS A 100 1.68 -7.23 14.39
CA LYS A 100 1.21 -5.89 14.07
C LYS A 100 1.47 -5.60 12.60
N LEU A 101 0.42 -5.27 11.86
CA LEU A 101 0.51 -4.82 10.46
C LEU A 101 0.13 -3.35 10.39
N LEU A 102 0.92 -2.55 9.69
CA LEU A 102 0.64 -1.16 9.34
C LEU A 102 0.45 -1.03 7.82
N GLU A 103 -0.63 -0.41 7.39
CA GLU A 103 -0.82 0.05 6.02
C GLU A 103 -0.81 1.58 5.97
N ILE A 104 0.03 2.14 5.09
CA ILE A 104 0.18 3.56 4.82
C ILE A 104 -0.54 3.85 3.50
N GLY A 105 -1.58 4.71 3.53
CA GLY A 105 -2.43 4.93 2.37
C GLY A 105 -3.61 3.95 2.31
N VAL A 106 -4.59 4.16 3.17
CA VAL A 106 -5.68 3.19 3.43
C VAL A 106 -6.91 3.42 2.55
N ALA A 107 -7.05 4.59 1.97
CA ALA A 107 -8.24 5.00 1.21
C ALA A 107 -9.56 4.74 1.96
N ASN A 108 -10.37 3.77 1.56
CA ASN A 108 -11.64 3.42 2.18
C ASN A 108 -11.57 2.20 3.11
N GLY A 109 -10.39 1.58 3.24
CA GLY A 109 -10.12 0.47 4.16
C GLY A 109 -10.45 -0.93 3.63
N HIS A 110 -10.52 -1.10 2.32
CA HIS A 110 -10.83 -2.40 1.71
C HIS A 110 -9.72 -3.43 1.97
N SER A 111 -8.48 -3.05 1.74
CA SER A 111 -7.30 -3.86 2.04
C SER A 111 -7.15 -4.13 3.54
N LEU A 112 -7.34 -3.10 4.38
CA LEU A 112 -7.32 -3.29 5.84
C LEU A 112 -8.34 -4.33 6.31
N ALA A 113 -9.54 -4.35 5.72
CA ALA A 113 -10.57 -5.34 6.05
C ALA A 113 -10.14 -6.75 5.65
N SER A 114 -9.47 -6.89 4.50
CA SER A 114 -8.91 -8.15 4.03
C SER A 114 -7.82 -8.65 4.96
N PHE A 115 -6.84 -7.82 5.30
CA PHE A 115 -5.78 -8.17 6.25
C PHE A 115 -6.31 -8.46 7.66
N TYR A 116 -7.35 -7.74 8.10
CA TYR A 116 -8.01 -7.99 9.38
C TYR A 116 -8.58 -9.40 9.48
N LYS A 117 -9.12 -9.91 8.37
CA LYS A 117 -9.66 -11.27 8.30
C LYS A 117 -8.59 -12.32 8.08
N TYR A 118 -7.61 -12.02 7.26
CA TYR A 118 -6.50 -12.92 6.99
C TYR A 118 -5.66 -13.19 8.24
N PHE A 119 -5.29 -12.13 8.96
CA PHE A 119 -4.53 -12.20 10.22
C PHE A 119 -5.45 -12.14 11.43
N ASN A 120 -6.13 -13.25 11.72
CA ASN A 120 -7.23 -13.31 12.70
C ASN A 120 -6.83 -13.02 14.16
N LYS A 121 -5.53 -13.08 14.51
CA LYS A 121 -4.99 -12.81 15.86
C LYS A 121 -4.26 -11.46 15.98
N SER A 122 -4.12 -10.74 14.89
CA SER A 122 -3.20 -9.61 14.76
C SER A 122 -3.89 -8.27 14.92
N GLU A 123 -3.12 -7.25 15.29
CA GLU A 123 -3.55 -5.85 15.29
C GLU A 123 -3.26 -5.24 13.91
N ILE A 124 -4.25 -4.63 13.30
CA ILE A 124 -4.17 -4.00 12.01
C ILE A 124 -4.26 -2.50 12.17
N PHE A 125 -3.22 -1.81 11.76
CA PHE A 125 -3.10 -0.36 11.81
C PHE A 125 -3.22 0.22 10.41
N GLY A 126 -3.87 1.36 10.30
CA GLY A 126 -3.94 2.11 9.05
C GLY A 126 -3.70 3.59 9.30
N ILE A 127 -2.92 4.22 8.44
CA ILE A 127 -2.76 5.68 8.42
C ILE A 127 -3.12 6.24 7.04
N ASP A 128 -3.85 7.34 7.03
CA ASP A 128 -4.19 8.09 5.82
C ASP A 128 -4.47 9.55 6.18
N LYS A 129 -4.27 10.47 5.25
CA LYS A 129 -4.68 11.88 5.40
C LYS A 129 -6.19 12.08 5.41
N LYS A 130 -6.96 11.08 4.95
CA LYS A 130 -8.41 11.12 4.96
C LYS A 130 -8.96 10.96 6.37
N ASP A 131 -10.13 11.53 6.64
CA ASP A 131 -10.84 11.35 7.90
C ASP A 131 -11.36 9.91 8.05
N SER A 132 -11.34 9.39 9.29
CA SER A 132 -11.82 8.05 9.61
C SER A 132 -13.29 7.79 9.24
N SER A 133 -14.09 8.85 9.03
CA SER A 133 -15.47 8.75 8.53
C SER A 133 -15.55 8.17 7.12
N LYS A 134 -14.44 8.18 6.37
CA LYS A 134 -14.34 7.60 5.03
C LYS A 134 -14.11 6.10 5.02
N LEU A 135 -13.72 5.52 6.15
CA LEU A 135 -13.58 4.07 6.27
C LEU A 135 -14.94 3.40 6.28
N PHE A 136 -15.05 2.32 5.51
CA PHE A 136 -16.27 1.50 5.46
C PHE A 136 -16.34 0.45 6.57
N TYR A 137 -15.23 0.17 7.24
CA TYR A 137 -15.09 -0.94 8.16
C TYR A 137 -14.71 -0.49 9.57
N LYS A 138 -15.06 -1.31 10.55
CA LYS A 138 -14.61 -1.23 11.95
C LYS A 138 -14.34 -2.63 12.50
N GLY A 139 -13.52 -2.73 13.52
CA GLY A 139 -13.23 -3.98 14.22
C GLY A 139 -12.38 -3.70 15.46
N LYS A 140 -12.44 -4.59 16.48
CA LYS A 140 -11.74 -4.41 17.76
C LYS A 140 -10.21 -4.33 17.61
N ARG A 141 -9.67 -5.03 16.62
CA ARG A 141 -8.23 -5.10 16.31
C ARG A 141 -7.80 -4.14 15.21
N LEU A 142 -8.73 -3.33 14.65
CA LEU A 142 -8.50 -2.35 13.62
C LEU A 142 -8.32 -0.96 14.24
N LYS A 143 -7.14 -0.38 14.04
CA LYS A 143 -6.77 0.96 14.53
C LYS A 143 -6.47 1.86 13.34
N TYR A 144 -7.11 3.01 13.28
CA TYR A 144 -6.94 3.96 12.19
C TYR A 144 -6.57 5.34 12.72
N PHE A 145 -5.60 5.97 12.06
CA PHE A 145 -5.07 7.28 12.42
C PHE A 145 -5.12 8.24 11.22
N ASN A 146 -5.67 9.43 11.46
CA ASN A 146 -5.67 10.50 10.48
C ASN A 146 -4.33 11.24 10.51
N ILE A 147 -3.39 10.74 9.70
CA ILE A 147 -2.03 11.27 9.59
C ILE A 147 -1.71 11.52 8.13
N ASP A 148 -1.30 12.77 7.83
CA ASP A 148 -0.65 13.08 6.58
C ASP A 148 0.83 12.66 6.68
N ILE A 149 1.29 11.82 5.76
CA ILE A 149 2.68 11.32 5.72
C ILE A 149 3.71 12.44 5.53
N LEU A 150 3.30 13.59 5.03
CA LEU A 150 4.17 14.78 4.94
C LEU A 150 4.29 15.53 6.29
N ASN A 151 3.49 15.16 7.29
CA ASN A 151 3.58 15.75 8.63
C ASN A 151 4.56 14.97 9.52
N LYS A 152 5.85 15.29 9.39
CA LYS A 152 6.95 14.61 10.11
C LYS A 152 6.69 14.52 11.63
N LYS A 153 6.17 15.56 12.28
CA LYS A 153 5.89 15.56 13.72
C LYS A 153 4.85 14.50 14.10
N LYS A 154 3.76 14.40 13.34
CA LYS A 154 2.72 13.38 13.58
C LYS A 154 3.25 11.97 13.38
N ILE A 155 4.10 11.75 12.36
CA ILE A 155 4.72 10.45 12.11
C ILE A 155 5.64 10.05 13.24
N ILE A 156 6.53 10.95 13.67
CA ILE A 156 7.44 10.67 14.80
C ILE A 156 6.67 10.30 16.06
N ASN A 157 5.58 11.00 16.38
CA ASN A 157 4.76 10.67 17.52
C ASN A 157 4.09 9.30 17.36
N PHE A 158 3.53 9.03 16.18
CA PHE A 158 2.90 7.75 15.88
C PHE A 158 3.88 6.57 15.97
N THR A 159 5.07 6.69 15.38
CA THR A 159 6.07 5.63 15.38
C THR A 159 6.64 5.39 16.80
N LYS A 160 6.80 6.43 17.61
CA LYS A 160 7.19 6.29 19.02
C LYS A 160 6.14 5.54 19.85
N GLU A 161 4.87 5.80 19.60
CA GLU A 161 3.76 5.19 20.34
C GLU A 161 3.46 3.75 19.90
N HIS A 162 3.64 3.47 18.60
CA HIS A 162 3.17 2.23 17.98
C HIS A 162 4.26 1.43 17.25
N ALA A 163 5.53 1.62 17.61
CA ALA A 163 6.67 0.90 17.00
C ALA A 163 6.54 -0.63 17.07
N SER A 164 7.47 -1.32 16.41
CA SER A 164 7.58 -2.78 16.34
C SER A 164 6.48 -3.44 15.50
N PHE A 165 6.31 -2.96 14.26
CA PHE A 165 5.48 -3.59 13.27
C PHE A 165 6.20 -4.81 12.65
N ASN A 166 5.48 -5.91 12.50
CA ASN A 166 5.99 -7.08 11.78
C ASN A 166 5.84 -6.93 10.27
N ILE A 167 4.84 -6.17 9.84
CA ILE A 167 4.57 -5.87 8.44
C ILE A 167 4.25 -4.39 8.31
N ILE A 168 4.90 -3.71 7.37
CA ILE A 168 4.56 -2.36 6.94
C ILE A 168 4.29 -2.39 5.43
N ILE A 169 3.14 -1.89 5.01
CA ILE A 169 2.75 -1.78 3.60
C ILE A 169 2.63 -0.31 3.25
N ASP A 170 3.40 0.14 2.28
CA ASP A 170 3.32 1.49 1.71
C ASP A 170 2.55 1.44 0.40
N ASP A 171 1.31 1.87 0.46
CA ASP A 171 0.36 1.99 -0.65
C ASP A 171 -0.14 3.45 -0.72
N SER A 172 0.78 4.41 -0.71
CA SER A 172 0.41 5.82 -0.55
C SER A 172 0.63 6.67 -1.78
N LEU A 173 1.72 7.42 -1.86
CA LEU A 173 1.91 8.44 -2.90
C LEU A 173 2.50 7.94 -4.21
N HIS A 174 2.92 6.72 -4.35
CA HIS A 174 3.49 6.09 -5.54
C HIS A 174 4.48 6.97 -6.33
N ASN A 175 5.11 7.95 -5.66
CA ASN A 175 6.18 8.78 -6.23
C ASN A 175 7.44 8.68 -5.39
N GLU A 176 8.57 9.05 -5.95
CA GLU A 176 9.87 8.88 -5.30
C GLU A 176 9.95 9.53 -3.93
N ILE A 177 9.54 10.79 -3.85
CA ILE A 177 9.61 11.56 -2.60
C ILE A 177 8.72 10.88 -1.53
N GLY A 178 7.51 10.48 -1.89
CA GLY A 178 6.59 9.82 -0.98
C GLY A 178 7.12 8.48 -0.49
N ILE A 179 7.56 7.62 -1.41
CA ILE A 179 8.12 6.29 -1.10
C ILE A 179 9.36 6.41 -0.21
N LEU A 180 10.33 7.27 -0.59
CA LEU A 180 11.55 7.45 0.21
C LEU A 180 11.26 8.10 1.57
N THR A 181 10.35 9.07 1.63
CA THR A 181 9.92 9.69 2.89
C THR A 181 9.31 8.64 3.83
N ASN A 182 8.43 7.78 3.33
CA ASN A 182 7.83 6.72 4.13
C ASN A 182 8.90 5.69 4.55
N PHE A 183 9.74 5.26 3.63
CA PHE A 183 10.79 4.31 3.94
C PHE A 183 11.70 4.81 5.08
N VAL A 184 12.18 6.04 4.99
CA VAL A 184 13.01 6.65 6.05
C VAL A 184 12.26 6.77 7.37
N ASN A 185 11.01 7.19 7.33
CA ASN A 185 10.24 7.45 8.56
C ASN A 185 9.77 6.18 9.26
N PHE A 186 9.57 5.08 8.54
CA PHE A 186 8.95 3.89 9.10
C PHE A 186 9.86 2.66 9.17
N TYR A 187 11.01 2.64 8.48
CA TYR A 187 11.91 1.48 8.49
C TYR A 187 12.41 1.10 9.88
N GLU A 188 12.70 2.08 10.73
CA GLU A 188 13.10 1.82 12.14
C GLU A 188 11.98 1.17 12.96
N SER A 189 10.72 1.49 12.63
CA SER A 189 9.55 0.92 13.30
C SER A 189 9.27 -0.54 12.89
N LEU A 190 9.98 -1.07 11.89
CA LEU A 190 9.90 -2.45 11.47
C LEU A 190 10.69 -3.34 12.44
N SER A 191 10.06 -4.39 12.94
CA SER A 191 10.70 -5.39 13.79
C SER A 191 11.77 -6.18 13.04
N SER A 192 12.74 -6.75 13.76
CA SER A 192 13.63 -7.77 13.19
C SER A 192 12.80 -8.94 12.64
N GLY A 193 13.20 -9.48 11.48
CA GLY A 193 12.45 -10.49 10.74
C GLY A 193 11.21 -9.98 9.99
N GLY A 194 10.87 -8.69 10.14
CA GLY A 194 9.69 -8.08 9.56
C GLY A 194 9.84 -7.73 8.08
N TYR A 195 8.70 -7.44 7.43
CA TYR A 195 8.61 -7.09 6.02
C TYR A 195 8.12 -5.65 5.84
N TYR A 196 8.85 -4.87 5.04
CA TYR A 196 8.42 -3.58 4.50
C TYR A 196 8.08 -3.77 3.02
N ILE A 197 6.87 -3.45 2.63
CA ILE A 197 6.36 -3.70 1.28
C ILE A 197 5.94 -2.37 0.66
N ILE A 198 6.43 -2.09 -0.54
CA ILE A 198 6.07 -0.91 -1.33
C ILE A 198 5.27 -1.38 -2.52
N GLU A 199 4.03 -0.90 -2.65
CA GLU A 199 3.16 -1.20 -3.79
C GLU A 199 3.30 -0.14 -4.89
N ASP A 200 3.03 -0.55 -6.13
CA ASP A 200 2.91 0.30 -7.31
C ASP A 200 4.12 1.23 -7.58
N PHE A 201 5.32 0.79 -7.16
CA PHE A 201 6.54 1.60 -7.31
C PHE A 201 6.89 1.88 -8.78
N LYS A 202 6.52 0.97 -9.69
CA LYS A 202 6.87 1.07 -11.12
C LYS A 202 6.03 2.12 -11.84
N TYR A 203 4.91 2.53 -11.29
CA TYR A 203 4.06 3.54 -11.92
C TYR A 203 4.83 4.83 -12.23
N ASN A 204 5.59 5.31 -11.27
CA ASN A 204 6.43 6.50 -11.45
C ASN A 204 7.64 6.26 -12.35
N ASP A 205 8.29 5.10 -12.21
CA ASP A 205 9.43 4.70 -13.02
C ASP A 205 9.06 4.61 -14.50
N LEU A 206 7.92 3.99 -14.82
CA LEU A 206 7.41 3.89 -16.18
C LEU A 206 7.10 5.29 -16.77
N TYR A 207 6.50 6.17 -16.00
CA TYR A 207 6.20 7.53 -16.45
C TYR A 207 7.48 8.29 -16.80
N LYS A 208 8.53 8.16 -16.00
CA LYS A 208 9.85 8.74 -16.27
C LYS A 208 10.51 8.14 -17.50
N GLU A 209 10.46 6.83 -17.70
CA GLU A 209 11.00 6.17 -18.88
C GLU A 209 10.34 6.71 -20.16
N LEU A 210 9.01 6.88 -20.14
CA LEU A 210 8.25 7.46 -21.25
C LEU A 210 8.63 8.92 -21.49
N GLU A 211 8.77 9.72 -20.43
CA GLU A 211 9.17 11.12 -20.52
C GLU A 211 10.60 11.26 -21.06
N MET A 212 11.55 10.46 -20.58
CA MET A 212 12.91 10.44 -21.09
C MET A 212 12.96 10.06 -22.58
N LYS A 213 12.18 9.05 -22.99
CA LYS A 213 12.08 8.64 -24.39
C LYS A 213 11.53 9.78 -25.26
N PHE A 214 10.44 10.40 -24.84
CA PHE A 214 9.84 11.55 -25.53
C PHE A 214 10.82 12.70 -25.69
N ASN A 215 11.54 13.06 -24.64
CA ASN A 215 12.50 14.15 -24.66
C ASN A 215 13.72 13.85 -25.56
N LYS A 216 14.17 12.59 -25.60
CA LYS A 216 15.21 12.14 -26.50
C LYS A 216 14.79 12.24 -27.96
N GLU A 217 13.55 11.82 -28.29
CA GLU A 217 13.00 11.87 -29.64
C GLU A 217 12.79 13.31 -30.14
N ASN A 218 12.53 14.25 -29.25
CA ASN A 218 12.29 15.66 -29.59
C ASN A 218 13.51 16.56 -29.40
N ASN A 219 14.71 16.00 -29.20
CA ASN A 219 15.95 16.76 -28.97
C ASN A 219 15.81 17.83 -27.86
N SER A 220 14.90 17.65 -26.94
CA SER A 220 14.76 18.56 -25.81
C SER A 220 15.87 18.28 -24.80
N SER A 221 16.68 19.28 -24.52
CA SER A 221 17.67 19.24 -23.44
C SER A 221 16.93 19.24 -22.10
N TYR A 222 16.48 18.07 -21.66
CA TYR A 222 15.91 17.94 -20.34
C TYR A 222 17.04 18.02 -19.32
N LEU A 223 17.12 19.14 -18.63
CA LEU A 223 18.08 19.36 -17.56
C LEU A 223 17.75 18.41 -16.39
N GLY A 224 18.46 17.28 -16.35
CA GLY A 224 18.80 16.68 -15.07
C GLY A 224 17.77 15.81 -14.38
N LEU A 225 16.91 15.08 -15.09
CA LEU A 225 16.33 13.88 -14.46
C LEU A 225 17.41 12.79 -14.49
N SER A 226 17.93 12.46 -13.32
CA SER A 226 18.86 11.35 -13.15
C SER A 226 18.20 10.06 -13.68
N SER A 227 19.01 9.13 -14.17
CA SER A 227 18.62 7.74 -14.47
C SER A 227 18.16 6.99 -13.21
N PHE A 228 17.91 7.69 -12.13
CA PHE A 228 17.46 7.16 -10.85
C PHE A 228 15.99 6.77 -10.92
N THR A 229 15.74 5.51 -10.61
CA THR A 229 14.41 4.97 -10.41
C THR A 229 14.33 4.36 -9.00
N ILE A 230 13.11 4.27 -8.47
CA ILE A 230 12.87 3.61 -7.19
C ILE A 230 13.32 2.14 -7.26
N GLY A 231 13.05 1.47 -8.38
CA GLY A 231 13.50 0.10 -8.57
C GLY A 231 15.01 -0.04 -8.48
N ASN A 232 15.78 0.85 -9.12
CA ASN A 232 17.25 0.86 -9.05
C ASN A 232 17.76 1.13 -7.63
N PHE A 233 17.17 2.09 -6.91
CA PHE A 233 17.55 2.39 -5.53
C PHE A 233 17.45 1.13 -4.64
N PHE A 234 16.32 0.44 -4.67
CA PHE A 234 16.14 -0.75 -3.84
C PHE A 234 16.96 -1.95 -4.32
N SER A 235 17.29 -2.03 -5.62
CA SER A 235 18.24 -3.01 -6.13
C SER A 235 19.65 -2.75 -5.60
N MET A 236 20.10 -1.48 -5.64
CA MET A 236 21.40 -1.09 -5.07
C MET A 236 21.50 -1.41 -3.57
N LEU A 237 20.41 -1.21 -2.80
CA LEU A 237 20.37 -1.62 -1.39
C LEU A 237 20.52 -3.12 -1.25
N ASN A 238 19.81 -3.91 -2.07
CA ASN A 238 19.90 -5.37 -2.07
C ASN A 238 21.33 -5.87 -2.33
N ASP A 239 21.98 -5.27 -3.31
CA ASP A 239 23.33 -5.64 -3.76
C ASP A 239 24.43 -5.05 -2.87
N LYS A 240 24.04 -4.33 -1.83
CA LYS A 240 24.93 -3.56 -0.92
C LYS A 240 25.88 -2.64 -1.68
N ASN A 241 25.40 -2.13 -2.82
CA ASN A 241 26.16 -1.21 -3.65
C ASN A 241 26.20 0.19 -3.00
N ARG A 242 27.39 0.60 -2.58
CA ARG A 242 27.62 1.88 -1.92
C ARG A 242 27.52 3.10 -2.85
N GLU A 243 27.38 2.92 -4.15
CA GLU A 243 27.08 4.02 -5.08
C GLU A 243 25.74 4.69 -4.72
N VAL A 244 24.85 4.02 -3.98
CA VAL A 244 23.63 4.63 -3.44
C VAL A 244 23.89 5.89 -2.62
N TYR A 245 25.09 6.05 -2.03
CA TYR A 245 25.45 7.27 -1.32
C TYR A 245 25.59 8.49 -2.24
N SER A 246 25.98 8.29 -3.50
CA SER A 246 26.04 9.39 -4.46
C SER A 246 24.68 10.02 -4.76
N LEU A 247 23.60 9.30 -4.46
CA LEU A 247 22.23 9.78 -4.64
C LEU A 247 21.83 10.80 -3.56
N ILE A 248 22.51 10.80 -2.40
CA ILE A 248 22.25 11.75 -1.31
C ILE A 248 22.61 13.19 -1.77
N ASP A 249 23.63 13.33 -2.60
CA ASP A 249 24.17 14.60 -3.04
C ASP A 249 23.56 15.10 -4.36
N GLN A 250 22.74 14.28 -5.03
CA GLN A 250 22.12 14.65 -6.30
C GLN A 250 20.90 15.57 -6.09
N LYS A 251 21.11 16.87 -6.25
CA LYS A 251 20.01 17.83 -6.38
C LYS A 251 19.41 17.70 -7.80
N PRO A 252 18.09 17.74 -7.99
CA PRO A 252 17.04 18.34 -7.15
C PRO A 252 16.17 17.35 -6.35
N PHE A 253 16.44 16.04 -6.37
CA PHE A 253 15.58 15.05 -5.73
C PHE A 253 15.60 15.11 -4.20
N PHE A 254 16.63 15.67 -3.62
CA PHE A 254 16.87 15.70 -2.18
C PHE A 254 16.98 17.10 -1.59
N GLU A 255 16.25 18.07 -2.11
CA GLU A 255 16.16 19.41 -1.47
C GLU A 255 15.77 19.33 0.02
N SER A 256 15.22 18.22 0.45
CA SER A 256 14.70 18.00 1.81
C SER A 256 15.57 17.10 2.70
N SER A 257 16.78 16.71 2.29
CA SER A 257 17.60 15.77 3.08
C SER A 257 16.84 14.53 3.61
N ILE A 258 16.02 13.93 2.76
CA ILE A 258 15.18 12.77 3.15
C ILE A 258 16.09 11.61 3.54
N LEU A 259 17.10 11.29 2.69
CA LEU A 259 18.08 10.26 2.96
C LEU A 259 19.30 10.84 3.66
N SER A 260 19.80 10.17 4.67
CA SER A 260 21.09 10.49 5.29
C SER A 260 22.04 9.29 5.18
N LYS A 261 23.35 9.56 5.23
CA LYS A 261 24.35 8.50 5.23
C LYS A 261 24.13 7.53 6.41
N SER A 262 23.87 8.06 7.60
CA SER A 262 23.64 7.24 8.79
C SER A 262 22.41 6.32 8.65
N PHE A 263 21.33 6.79 7.99
CA PHE A 263 20.17 5.96 7.70
C PHE A 263 20.52 4.84 6.72
N LEU A 264 21.26 5.13 5.65
CA LEU A 264 21.69 4.11 4.69
C LEU A 264 22.63 3.08 5.33
N ASP A 265 23.58 3.51 6.16
CA ASP A 265 24.44 2.60 6.94
C ASP A 265 23.60 1.66 7.80
N GLN A 266 22.62 2.18 8.54
CA GLN A 266 21.68 1.37 9.32
C GLN A 266 20.90 0.38 8.46
N VAL A 267 20.41 0.81 7.29
CA VAL A 267 19.72 -0.09 6.34
C VAL A 267 20.65 -1.20 5.89
N PHE A 268 21.89 -0.89 5.47
CA PHE A 268 22.86 -1.92 5.06
C PHE A 268 23.17 -2.93 6.14
N ASP A 269 23.24 -2.51 7.39
CA ASP A 269 23.53 -3.40 8.53
C ASP A 269 22.34 -4.32 8.83
N THR A 270 21.12 -3.83 8.68
CA THR A 270 19.89 -4.52 9.09
C THR A 270 19.11 -5.16 7.95
N LEU A 271 19.41 -4.85 6.70
CA LEU A 271 18.72 -5.40 5.53
C LEU A 271 19.13 -6.86 5.29
N GLU A 272 18.13 -7.76 5.19
CA GLU A 272 18.33 -9.12 4.72
C GLU A 272 18.26 -9.16 3.19
N PHE A 273 17.15 -8.65 2.62
CA PHE A 273 17.01 -8.45 1.18
C PHE A 273 16.04 -7.32 0.84
N SER A 274 16.15 -6.83 -0.41
CA SER A 274 15.20 -5.90 -1.03
C SER A 274 15.01 -6.33 -2.49
N LYS A 275 13.84 -6.83 -2.86
CA LYS A 275 13.61 -7.40 -4.19
C LYS A 275 12.30 -6.93 -4.81
N PRO A 276 12.29 -6.60 -6.11
CA PRO A 276 11.08 -6.33 -6.84
C PRO A 276 10.32 -7.62 -7.17
N TYR A 277 9.00 -7.53 -7.16
CA TYR A 277 8.07 -8.55 -7.60
C TYR A 277 7.04 -7.93 -8.54
N PHE A 278 6.63 -8.70 -9.53
CA PHE A 278 5.66 -8.27 -10.53
C PHE A 278 4.59 -9.35 -10.63
N SER A 279 3.35 -8.95 -10.85
CA SER A 279 2.28 -9.86 -11.27
C SER A 279 2.12 -9.78 -12.78
N ASP A 280 1.21 -10.58 -13.32
CA ASP A 280 0.86 -10.54 -14.77
C ASP A 280 0.12 -9.26 -15.17
N HIS A 281 -0.22 -8.39 -14.24
CA HIS A 281 -0.87 -7.12 -14.51
C HIS A 281 0.18 -6.06 -14.85
N PRO A 282 0.04 -5.28 -15.94
CA PRO A 282 1.07 -4.35 -16.41
C PRO A 282 1.42 -3.24 -15.42
N TRP A 283 0.48 -2.85 -14.56
CA TRP A 283 0.69 -1.81 -13.54
C TRP A 283 1.11 -2.35 -12.18
N SER A 284 1.08 -3.66 -12.02
CA SER A 284 1.34 -4.28 -10.74
C SER A 284 2.83 -4.45 -10.49
N SER A 285 3.32 -3.77 -9.49
CA SER A 285 4.71 -3.87 -9.05
C SER A 285 4.83 -3.70 -7.54
N MET A 286 5.68 -4.49 -6.92
CA MET A 286 5.87 -4.51 -5.49
C MET A 286 7.36 -4.65 -5.16
N ILE A 287 7.87 -3.89 -4.20
CA ILE A 287 9.18 -4.14 -3.61
C ILE A 287 8.95 -4.75 -2.24
N VAL A 288 9.54 -5.90 -1.99
CA VAL A 288 9.53 -6.54 -0.68
C VAL A 288 10.91 -6.43 -0.06
N ILE A 289 10.95 -5.81 1.10
CA ILE A 289 12.15 -5.57 1.89
C ILE A 289 12.02 -6.40 3.17
N LYS A 290 13.04 -7.17 3.51
CA LYS A 290 13.09 -7.92 4.77
C LYS A 290 14.21 -7.40 5.64
N LYS A 291 13.89 -7.10 6.88
CA LYS A 291 14.84 -6.74 7.93
C LYS A 291 15.36 -8.01 8.61
N LYS A 292 16.65 -8.06 8.93
CA LYS A 292 17.26 -9.16 9.70
C LYS A 292 16.68 -9.23 11.10
#